data_7619bf0d6274ea8bdd64104d29409f09
#
_entry.id   7619bf0d6274ea8bdd64104d29409f09
#
_cell.length_a   1.000
_cell.length_b   1.000
_cell.length_c   1.000
_cell.angle_alpha   90.00
_cell.angle_beta   90.00
_cell.angle_gamma   90.00
#
_symmetry.space_group_name_H-M   'P 1'
#
loop_
_entity.id
_entity.type
_entity.pdbx_description
1 polymer ?
#
loop_
_entity_poly.entity_id
_entity_poly.type
_entity_poly.pdbx_seq_one_letter_code
_entity_poly.pdbx_strand_id
1 'polypeptide(L)'
;DAEQSNVSNSLNTREIGPELHYFLPKYFLINKIGNLKKHVNPLTEFTAAFNVQDRPDYKRANQELSFGWVFHENKNITWHINPMLLSIVDVSISKSFQDQIDQLNDIYISSSFQDHVVAGGVYSFEYNDQNLNLNTNSFYAKVTFETAGGALFRLHELIKKDKNPISNSYDFLGIRYAHFQKTTFDLRFYQPVANQSKMVYRFFSGIGQPRKNLIEALPFEKSFYVGGSNSLRAWRARSLGPGGFNDSLRRFDKIGDIKIESNLEYRFPISRWLEGAFFLDFGNIWLSSFDSLRPEGQFRWNQFINDMAIGGGFGARLNFEYFI
;
A
#
# COMPACT_ATOMS: atom_id res chain seq x y z
N ASP A 1 -34.88 -27.58 15.19
CA ASP A 1 -33.59 -28.22 15.49
C ASP A 1 -32.49 -27.23 15.16
N ALA A 2 -31.98 -26.58 16.21
CA ALA A 2 -30.91 -25.61 16.12
C ALA A 2 -29.58 -26.37 15.91
N GLU A 3 -29.01 -26.30 14.73
CA GLU A 3 -27.62 -26.66 14.54
C GLU A 3 -26.76 -25.70 15.38
N GLN A 4 -26.25 -26.22 16.48
CA GLN A 4 -25.17 -25.62 17.22
C GLN A 4 -23.96 -25.52 16.29
N SER A 5 -23.71 -24.32 15.77
CA SER A 5 -22.46 -24.00 15.12
C SER A 5 -21.35 -24.21 16.15
N ASN A 6 -20.58 -25.26 15.96
CA ASN A 6 -19.30 -25.45 16.66
C ASN A 6 -18.42 -24.22 16.37
N VAL A 7 -18.40 -23.29 17.31
CA VAL A 7 -17.41 -22.23 17.38
C VAL A 7 -16.09 -22.91 17.75
N SER A 8 -15.43 -23.49 16.76
CA SER A 8 -14.03 -23.88 16.93
C SER A 8 -13.24 -22.57 17.11
N ASN A 9 -12.45 -22.52 18.15
CA ASN A 9 -11.48 -21.45 18.45
C ASN A 9 -10.38 -21.34 17.36
N SER A 10 -10.76 -21.19 16.10
CA SER A 10 -9.83 -20.93 15.03
C SER A 10 -9.67 -19.41 14.88
N LEU A 11 -8.43 -18.97 14.87
CA LEU A 11 -8.10 -17.60 14.47
C LEU A 11 -8.81 -17.31 13.14
N ASN A 12 -9.64 -16.26 13.08
CA ASN A 12 -10.41 -15.90 11.89
C ASN A 12 -9.52 -15.54 10.67
N THR A 13 -8.23 -15.37 10.88
CA THR A 13 -7.26 -15.07 9.82
C THR A 13 -5.92 -15.65 10.22
N ARG A 14 -5.31 -16.39 9.32
CA ARG A 14 -3.91 -16.82 9.41
C ARG A 14 -3.14 -16.19 8.27
N GLU A 15 -2.00 -15.61 8.56
CA GLU A 15 -1.10 -15.04 7.55
C GLU A 15 0.32 -15.51 7.83
N ILE A 16 0.96 -16.05 6.80
CA ILE A 16 2.35 -16.52 6.84
C ILE A 16 3.05 -15.96 5.61
N GLY A 17 4.14 -15.21 5.84
CA GLY A 17 4.84 -14.52 4.76
C GLY A 17 6.37 -14.56 4.94
N PRO A 18 7.07 -15.67 4.57
CA PRO A 18 8.52 -15.65 4.49
C PRO A 18 9.00 -14.73 3.37
N GLU A 19 10.06 -13.98 3.66
CA GLU A 19 10.71 -13.08 2.72
C GLU A 19 12.23 -13.28 2.80
N LEU A 20 12.87 -13.36 1.63
CA LEU A 20 14.31 -13.51 1.47
C LEU A 20 14.85 -12.30 0.72
N HIS A 21 15.76 -11.56 1.35
CA HIS A 21 16.52 -10.49 0.74
C HIS A 21 17.97 -10.93 0.54
N TYR A 22 18.45 -10.77 -0.67
CA TYR A 22 19.86 -11.01 -0.99
C TYR A 22 20.51 -9.73 -1.50
N PHE A 23 21.50 -9.25 -0.78
CA PHE A 23 22.20 -8.00 -1.08
C PHE A 23 23.59 -8.26 -1.63
N LEU A 24 23.87 -7.71 -2.81
CA LEU A 24 25.21 -7.69 -3.41
C LEU A 24 25.79 -6.27 -3.26
N PRO A 25 27.00 -6.10 -2.66
CA PRO A 25 27.64 -4.82 -2.50
C PRO A 25 28.31 -4.34 -3.80
N LYS A 26 27.58 -4.37 -4.90
CA LYS A 26 28.00 -3.91 -6.24
C LYS A 26 26.77 -3.68 -7.10
N TYR A 27 26.90 -2.90 -8.17
CA TYR A 27 25.87 -2.84 -9.20
C TYR A 27 25.97 -4.03 -10.13
N PHE A 28 25.01 -4.92 -10.06
CA PHE A 28 24.85 -6.03 -10.99
C PHE A 28 24.16 -5.52 -12.27
N LEU A 29 24.60 -5.96 -13.44
CA LEU A 29 24.14 -5.56 -14.78
C LEU A 29 24.46 -4.11 -15.21
N ILE A 30 24.99 -3.27 -14.35
CA ILE A 30 25.34 -1.89 -14.69
C ILE A 30 26.86 -1.73 -14.55
N ASN A 31 27.61 -1.96 -15.63
CA ASN A 31 29.07 -1.92 -15.58
C ASN A 31 29.70 -0.51 -15.71
N LYS A 32 28.94 0.51 -16.13
CA LYS A 32 29.41 1.87 -16.34
C LYS A 32 28.33 2.92 -16.07
N ILE A 33 27.99 3.15 -14.83
CA ILE A 33 27.44 4.46 -14.47
C ILE A 33 28.67 5.36 -14.27
N GLY A 34 28.98 6.18 -15.31
CA GLY A 34 30.16 7.04 -15.29
C GLY A 34 30.16 7.94 -14.07
N ASN A 35 31.34 8.09 -13.43
CA ASN A 35 31.65 9.07 -12.40
C ASN A 35 30.71 9.15 -11.17
N LEU A 36 30.10 8.03 -10.75
CA LEU A 36 29.51 7.97 -9.42
C LEU A 36 30.64 8.18 -8.39
N LYS A 37 30.55 9.25 -7.62
CA LYS A 37 31.53 9.62 -6.60
C LYS A 37 31.80 8.42 -5.70
N LYS A 38 33.06 8.25 -5.25
CA LYS A 38 33.54 7.15 -4.39
C LYS A 38 32.76 6.90 -3.08
N HIS A 39 31.76 7.73 -2.76
CA HIS A 39 30.95 7.66 -1.55
C HIS A 39 29.59 6.97 -1.73
N VAL A 40 29.28 6.53 -2.95
CA VAL A 40 28.02 5.80 -3.21
C VAL A 40 28.30 4.32 -2.99
N ASN A 41 27.81 3.77 -1.89
CA ASN A 41 27.86 2.34 -1.65
C ASN A 41 26.86 1.66 -2.60
N PRO A 42 27.34 0.99 -3.66
CA PRO A 42 26.43 0.33 -4.59
C PRO A 42 25.82 -0.89 -3.92
N LEU A 43 24.52 -1.00 -3.98
CA LEU A 43 23.81 -2.17 -3.48
C LEU A 43 22.83 -2.66 -4.55
N THR A 44 22.93 -3.93 -4.88
CA THR A 44 21.91 -4.63 -5.68
C THR A 44 21.12 -5.51 -4.75
N GLU A 45 19.81 -5.43 -4.85
CA GLU A 45 18.86 -6.18 -4.04
C GLU A 45 18.08 -7.16 -4.91
N PHE A 46 17.99 -8.40 -4.47
CA PHE A 46 17.09 -9.42 -4.97
C PHE A 46 16.14 -9.79 -3.82
N THR A 47 14.85 -9.70 -4.07
CA THR A 47 13.85 -10.11 -3.08
C THR A 47 13.02 -11.26 -3.64
N ALA A 48 12.80 -12.26 -2.80
CA ALA A 48 11.83 -13.31 -3.05
C ALA A 48 10.90 -13.39 -1.83
N ALA A 49 9.62 -13.17 -2.04
CA ALA A 49 8.62 -13.18 -0.98
C ALA A 49 7.48 -14.15 -1.33
N PHE A 50 6.96 -14.81 -0.32
CA PHE A 50 5.78 -15.64 -0.43
C PHE A 50 4.86 -15.33 0.75
N ASN A 51 3.63 -14.91 0.47
CA ASN A 51 2.64 -14.60 1.50
C ASN A 51 1.38 -15.40 1.26
N VAL A 52 0.89 -16.08 2.28
CA VAL A 52 -0.40 -16.78 2.26
C VAL A 52 -1.28 -16.20 3.35
N GLN A 53 -2.43 -15.70 2.95
CA GLN A 53 -3.50 -15.28 3.82
C GLN A 53 -4.65 -16.30 3.71
N ASP A 54 -5.00 -16.91 4.83
CA ASP A 54 -6.06 -17.92 4.94
C ASP A 54 -7.17 -17.37 5.82
N ARG A 55 -8.35 -17.19 5.25
CA ARG A 55 -9.59 -16.72 5.90
C ARG A 55 -10.71 -17.71 5.64
N PRO A 56 -11.79 -17.71 6.44
CA PRO A 56 -12.92 -18.61 6.23
C PRO A 56 -13.55 -18.52 4.84
N ASP A 57 -13.58 -17.31 4.26
CA ASP A 57 -14.24 -17.02 3.00
C ASP A 57 -13.34 -17.18 1.79
N TYR A 58 -12.03 -16.95 1.96
CA TYR A 58 -11.05 -17.03 0.86
C TYR A 58 -9.64 -17.33 1.34
N LYS A 59 -8.85 -17.87 0.44
CA LYS A 59 -7.40 -18.02 0.58
C LYS A 59 -6.71 -17.24 -0.54
N ARG A 60 -5.71 -16.45 -0.19
CA ARG A 60 -4.89 -15.70 -1.14
C ARG A 60 -3.43 -16.07 -0.95
N ALA A 61 -2.77 -16.46 -2.03
CA ALA A 61 -1.32 -16.67 -2.09
C ALA A 61 -0.70 -15.63 -2.99
N ASN A 62 0.32 -14.94 -2.50
CA ASN A 62 1.10 -13.98 -3.28
C ASN A 62 2.56 -14.45 -3.33
N GLN A 63 3.09 -14.57 -4.54
CA GLN A 63 4.48 -14.90 -4.84
C GLN A 63 5.11 -13.69 -5.49
N GLU A 64 6.15 -13.13 -4.90
CA GLU A 64 6.82 -11.93 -5.41
C GLU A 64 8.30 -12.18 -5.63
N LEU A 65 8.79 -11.74 -6.77
CA LEU A 65 10.19 -11.66 -7.11
C LEU A 65 10.50 -10.23 -7.52
N SER A 66 11.52 -9.63 -6.94
CA SER A 66 11.98 -8.31 -7.36
C SER A 66 13.50 -8.24 -7.48
N PHE A 67 13.94 -7.32 -8.34
CA PHE A 67 15.32 -7.01 -8.57
C PHE A 67 15.48 -5.50 -8.71
N GLY A 68 16.50 -4.96 -8.05
CA GLY A 68 16.74 -3.52 -8.12
C GLY A 68 18.07 -3.08 -7.55
N TRP A 69 18.26 -1.77 -7.52
CA TRP A 69 19.44 -1.11 -7.01
C TRP A 69 19.07 -0.07 -5.96
N VAL A 70 19.91 0.03 -4.93
CA VAL A 70 19.81 1.06 -3.90
C VAL A 70 21.04 1.97 -4.04
N PHE A 71 20.80 3.27 -4.16
CA PHE A 71 21.81 4.29 -4.28
C PHE A 71 21.72 5.24 -3.09
N HIS A 72 22.77 5.34 -2.33
CA HIS A 72 22.93 6.41 -1.33
C HIS A 72 23.69 7.57 -1.97
N GLU A 73 22.99 8.58 -2.45
CA GLU A 73 23.60 9.76 -3.05
C GLU A 73 24.44 10.55 -2.03
N ASN A 74 23.93 10.62 -0.80
CA ASN A 74 24.60 11.12 0.38
C ASN A 74 23.96 10.50 1.63
N LYS A 75 24.35 10.95 2.83
CA LYS A 75 23.82 10.44 4.10
C LYS A 75 22.32 10.62 4.30
N ASN A 76 21.70 11.54 3.56
CA ASN A 76 20.29 11.91 3.72
C ASN A 76 19.43 11.47 2.53
N ILE A 77 20.02 11.15 1.36
CA ILE A 77 19.29 10.85 0.13
C ILE A 77 19.55 9.42 -0.29
N THR A 78 18.47 8.67 -0.44
CA THR A 78 18.48 7.30 -0.93
C THR A 78 17.50 7.14 -2.10
N TRP A 79 17.97 6.49 -3.15
CA TRP A 79 17.17 6.09 -4.30
C TRP A 79 17.00 4.58 -4.30
N HIS A 80 15.77 4.10 -4.49
CA HIS A 80 15.48 2.69 -4.76
C HIS A 80 14.93 2.59 -6.19
N ILE A 81 15.60 1.82 -7.01
CA ILE A 81 15.24 1.62 -8.41
C ILE A 81 15.04 0.13 -8.65
N ASN A 82 13.81 -0.33 -8.59
CA ASN A 82 13.43 -1.71 -8.83
C ASN A 82 12.73 -1.82 -10.19
N PRO A 83 13.48 -1.97 -11.30
CA PRO A 83 12.90 -2.03 -12.64
C PRO A 83 12.15 -3.33 -12.91
N MET A 84 12.34 -4.34 -12.07
CA MET A 84 11.73 -5.65 -12.23
C MET A 84 11.06 -6.10 -10.95
N LEU A 85 9.74 -6.11 -10.98
CA LEU A 85 8.85 -6.66 -10.00
C LEU A 85 7.91 -7.61 -10.71
N LEU A 86 7.83 -8.85 -10.26
CA LEU A 86 6.86 -9.84 -10.68
C LEU A 86 6.14 -10.38 -9.46
N SER A 87 4.85 -10.15 -9.38
CA SER A 87 3.99 -10.69 -8.34
C SER A 87 2.87 -11.50 -8.98
N ILE A 88 2.69 -12.73 -8.54
CA ILE A 88 1.62 -13.63 -8.97
C ILE A 88 0.70 -13.83 -7.79
N VAL A 89 -0.55 -13.46 -7.95
CA VAL A 89 -1.60 -13.56 -6.93
C VAL A 89 -2.59 -14.62 -7.36
N ASP A 90 -2.71 -15.65 -6.54
CA ASP A 90 -3.69 -16.75 -6.67
C ASP A 90 -4.73 -16.60 -5.57
N VAL A 91 -6.02 -16.67 -5.93
CA VAL A 91 -7.14 -16.46 -5.01
C VAL A 91 -8.13 -17.60 -5.13
N SER A 92 -8.26 -18.37 -4.08
CA SER A 92 -9.30 -19.42 -3.97
C SER A 92 -10.40 -18.95 -3.03
N ILE A 93 -11.63 -18.94 -3.50
CA ILE A 93 -12.80 -18.49 -2.72
C ILE A 93 -13.76 -19.63 -2.45
N SER A 94 -14.44 -19.57 -1.30
CA SER A 94 -15.50 -20.55 -0.97
C SER A 94 -16.71 -20.35 -1.88
N LYS A 95 -17.46 -21.43 -2.17
CA LYS A 95 -18.64 -21.35 -3.03
C LYS A 95 -19.69 -20.38 -2.48
N SER A 96 -19.95 -20.41 -1.18
CA SER A 96 -20.90 -19.51 -0.52
C SER A 96 -20.50 -18.04 -0.65
N PHE A 97 -19.20 -17.76 -0.60
CA PHE A 97 -18.67 -16.40 -0.75
C PHE A 97 -18.70 -15.94 -2.22
N GLN A 98 -18.43 -16.86 -3.17
CA GLN A 98 -18.60 -16.58 -4.60
C GLN A 98 -20.04 -16.17 -4.92
N ASP A 99 -21.02 -16.94 -4.44
CA ASP A 99 -22.44 -16.65 -4.65
C ASP A 99 -22.83 -15.27 -4.09
N GLN A 100 -22.22 -14.84 -2.97
CA GLN A 100 -22.42 -13.48 -2.42
C GLN A 100 -21.80 -12.40 -3.31
N ILE A 101 -20.58 -12.61 -3.81
CA ILE A 101 -19.92 -11.68 -4.72
C ILE A 101 -20.72 -11.50 -6.01
N ASP A 102 -21.19 -12.59 -6.58
CA ASP A 102 -21.96 -12.57 -7.83
C ASP A 102 -23.30 -11.84 -7.67
N GLN A 103 -23.98 -12.01 -6.53
CA GLN A 103 -25.21 -11.29 -6.21
C GLN A 103 -25.02 -9.77 -6.08
N LEU A 104 -23.85 -9.33 -5.62
CA LEU A 104 -23.57 -7.90 -5.45
C LEU A 104 -23.35 -7.20 -6.79
N ASN A 105 -22.97 -7.93 -7.84
CA ASN A 105 -22.62 -7.40 -9.15
C ASN A 105 -21.66 -6.19 -9.08
N ASP A 106 -20.71 -6.28 -8.13
CA ASP A 106 -19.78 -5.21 -7.81
C ASP A 106 -18.39 -5.55 -8.38
N ILE A 107 -17.98 -4.78 -9.37
CA ILE A 107 -16.76 -5.02 -10.12
C ILE A 107 -15.48 -4.82 -9.28
N TYR A 108 -15.49 -3.87 -8.33
CA TYR A 108 -14.38 -3.65 -7.42
C TYR A 108 -14.19 -4.83 -6.46
N ILE A 109 -15.31 -5.38 -5.97
CA ILE A 109 -15.28 -6.54 -5.10
C ILE A 109 -14.86 -7.78 -5.89
N SER A 110 -15.50 -8.06 -7.02
CA SER A 110 -15.18 -9.24 -7.83
C SER A 110 -13.73 -9.22 -8.35
N SER A 111 -13.22 -8.07 -8.80
CA SER A 111 -11.83 -7.96 -9.24
C SER A 111 -10.81 -8.15 -8.12
N SER A 112 -11.19 -7.87 -6.87
CA SER A 112 -10.33 -8.08 -5.69
C SER A 112 -10.08 -9.54 -5.36
N PHE A 113 -10.92 -10.44 -5.88
CA PHE A 113 -10.87 -11.88 -5.63
C PHE A 113 -10.58 -12.70 -6.89
N GLN A 114 -9.91 -12.11 -7.88
CA GLN A 114 -9.47 -12.79 -9.09
C GLN A 114 -7.96 -12.95 -9.12
N ASP A 115 -7.52 -14.03 -9.73
CA ASP A 115 -6.11 -14.26 -10.02
C ASP A 115 -5.57 -13.17 -10.94
N HIS A 116 -4.39 -12.69 -10.64
CA HIS A 116 -3.73 -11.70 -11.49
C HIS A 116 -2.23 -11.69 -11.32
N VAL A 117 -1.56 -11.13 -12.31
CA VAL A 117 -0.12 -10.90 -12.31
C VAL A 117 0.15 -9.41 -12.26
N VAL A 118 1.07 -8.98 -11.41
CA VAL A 118 1.65 -7.64 -11.40
C VAL A 118 3.09 -7.74 -11.90
N ALA A 119 3.35 -7.25 -13.10
CA ALA A 119 4.68 -7.25 -13.69
C ALA A 119 5.07 -5.82 -14.06
N GLY A 120 6.10 -5.27 -13.40
CA GLY A 120 6.44 -3.87 -13.58
C GLY A 120 7.70 -3.43 -12.83
N GLY A 121 7.69 -2.22 -12.33
CA GLY A 121 8.78 -1.65 -11.54
C GLY A 121 8.32 -0.62 -10.52
N VAL A 122 9.15 -0.44 -9.50
CA VAL A 122 8.95 0.49 -8.40
C VAL A 122 10.17 1.39 -8.26
N TYR A 123 9.95 2.69 -8.24
CA TYR A 123 11.00 3.71 -8.17
C TYR A 123 10.70 4.62 -7.00
N SER A 124 11.63 4.78 -6.06
CA SER A 124 11.43 5.72 -4.96
C SER A 124 12.65 6.59 -4.70
N PHE A 125 12.35 7.82 -4.35
CA PHE A 125 13.27 8.81 -3.79
C PHE A 125 12.94 8.99 -2.33
N GLU A 126 13.95 8.94 -1.47
CA GLU A 126 13.83 9.16 -0.04
C GLU A 126 14.84 10.18 0.43
N TYR A 127 14.36 11.22 1.09
CA TYR A 127 15.16 12.17 1.85
C TYR A 127 14.88 11.99 3.33
N ASN A 128 15.93 11.84 4.14
CA ASN A 128 15.82 11.65 5.58
C ASN A 128 17.00 12.33 6.28
N ASP A 129 16.73 13.41 7.01
CA ASP A 129 17.74 14.10 7.81
C ASP A 129 17.58 13.87 9.32
N GLN A 130 16.75 12.89 9.70
CA GLN A 130 16.54 12.55 11.10
C GLN A 130 17.85 12.12 11.77
N ASN A 131 18.20 12.82 12.83
CA ASN A 131 19.27 12.43 13.71
C ASN A 131 18.73 12.25 15.12
N LEU A 132 18.64 11.01 15.56
CA LEU A 132 18.06 10.64 16.85
C LEU A 132 18.82 11.24 18.04
N ASN A 133 20.09 11.59 17.86
CA ASN A 133 20.96 12.17 18.88
C ASN A 133 20.85 13.69 19.01
N LEU A 134 20.17 14.36 18.08
CA LEU A 134 20.02 15.80 18.06
C LEU A 134 18.56 16.20 18.28
N ASN A 135 18.37 17.12 19.21
CA ASN A 135 17.04 17.72 19.43
C ASN A 135 16.83 18.90 18.49
N THR A 136 16.84 18.62 17.19
CA THR A 136 16.69 19.60 16.10
C THR A 136 15.49 19.26 15.23
N ASN A 137 14.98 20.24 14.50
CA ASN A 137 14.00 20.00 13.47
C ASN A 137 14.53 18.99 12.47
N SER A 138 13.70 18.04 12.05
CA SER A 138 14.06 17.08 11.04
C SER A 138 12.93 16.81 10.07
N PHE A 139 13.28 16.47 8.85
CA PHE A 139 12.37 16.27 7.76
C PHE A 139 12.59 14.91 7.10
N TYR A 140 11.49 14.26 6.74
CA TYR A 140 11.46 13.04 5.96
C TYR A 140 10.53 13.25 4.77
N ALA A 141 10.98 12.88 3.59
CA ALA A 141 10.17 12.88 2.39
C ALA A 141 10.43 11.60 1.58
N LYS A 142 9.37 10.93 1.18
CA LYS A 142 9.45 9.79 0.27
C LYS A 142 8.44 9.96 -0.85
N VAL A 143 8.94 9.84 -2.08
CA VAL A 143 8.12 9.78 -3.29
C VAL A 143 8.31 8.41 -3.91
N THR A 144 7.20 7.72 -4.19
CA THR A 144 7.26 6.41 -4.85
C THR A 144 6.39 6.44 -6.10
N PHE A 145 6.97 5.98 -7.20
CA PHE A 145 6.28 5.74 -8.46
C PHE A 145 6.33 4.25 -8.77
N GLU A 146 5.17 3.65 -8.94
CA GLU A 146 5.00 2.24 -9.32
C GLU A 146 4.27 2.16 -10.64
N THR A 147 4.74 1.32 -11.54
CA THR A 147 4.09 1.05 -12.83
C THR A 147 4.09 -0.44 -13.11
N ALA A 148 2.99 -0.96 -13.60
CA ALA A 148 2.85 -2.36 -13.96
C ALA A 148 2.13 -2.52 -15.29
N GLY A 149 2.41 -3.60 -16.00
CA GLY A 149 1.73 -4.05 -17.21
C GLY A 149 2.01 -3.24 -18.47
N GLY A 150 2.51 -2.01 -18.39
CA GLY A 150 2.64 -1.13 -19.53
C GLY A 150 3.56 -1.65 -20.64
N ALA A 151 4.71 -2.21 -20.26
CA ALA A 151 5.65 -2.81 -21.22
C ALA A 151 5.07 -4.08 -21.88
N LEU A 152 4.46 -4.96 -21.08
CA LEU A 152 3.79 -6.17 -21.58
C LEU A 152 2.64 -5.82 -22.51
N PHE A 153 1.84 -4.83 -22.15
CA PHE A 153 0.71 -4.40 -22.96
C PHE A 153 1.18 -3.94 -24.35
N ARG A 154 2.20 -3.08 -24.40
CA ARG A 154 2.78 -2.61 -25.68
C ARG A 154 3.41 -3.76 -26.48
N LEU A 155 4.09 -4.68 -25.81
CA LEU A 155 4.66 -5.87 -26.47
C LEU A 155 3.55 -6.70 -27.12
N HIS A 156 2.45 -6.97 -26.40
CA HIS A 156 1.33 -7.74 -26.93
C HIS A 156 0.62 -7.02 -28.11
N GLU A 157 0.50 -5.68 -28.06
CA GLU A 157 0.01 -4.89 -29.19
C GLU A 157 0.93 -5.02 -30.42
N LEU A 158 2.25 -4.93 -30.21
CA LEU A 158 3.24 -5.02 -31.32
C LEU A 158 3.22 -6.38 -32.00
N ILE A 159 3.17 -7.46 -31.24
CA ILE A 159 3.12 -8.83 -31.77
C ILE A 159 1.70 -9.25 -32.21
N LYS A 160 0.72 -8.33 -32.10
CA LYS A 160 -0.71 -8.57 -32.42
C LYS A 160 -1.26 -9.82 -31.73
N LYS A 161 -0.92 -10.02 -30.44
CA LYS A 161 -1.45 -11.14 -29.65
C LYS A 161 -2.97 -11.01 -29.52
N ASP A 162 -3.66 -12.12 -29.65
CA ASP A 162 -5.11 -12.16 -29.41
C ASP A 162 -5.42 -11.93 -27.94
N LYS A 163 -6.49 -11.19 -27.68
CA LYS A 163 -7.02 -11.00 -26.34
C LYS A 163 -7.87 -12.19 -25.92
N ASN A 164 -7.92 -12.46 -24.64
CA ASN A 164 -8.85 -13.41 -24.06
C ASN A 164 -10.29 -12.98 -24.40
N PRO A 165 -11.08 -13.85 -25.04
CA PRO A 165 -12.44 -13.48 -25.52
C PRO A 165 -13.42 -13.20 -24.37
N ILE A 166 -13.18 -13.71 -23.17
CA ILE A 166 -14.05 -13.52 -22.00
C ILE A 166 -13.75 -12.21 -21.30
N SER A 167 -12.47 -11.96 -20.99
CA SER A 167 -12.05 -10.78 -20.23
C SER A 167 -11.70 -9.55 -21.08
N ASN A 168 -11.63 -9.74 -22.41
CA ASN A 168 -11.15 -8.72 -23.37
C ASN A 168 -9.78 -8.10 -22.99
N SER A 169 -8.97 -8.87 -22.27
CA SER A 169 -7.64 -8.48 -21.79
C SER A 169 -6.55 -9.40 -22.34
N TYR A 170 -5.30 -8.95 -22.24
CA TYR A 170 -4.15 -9.82 -22.52
C TYR A 170 -3.78 -10.60 -21.25
N ASP A 171 -3.39 -11.85 -21.44
CA ASP A 171 -2.91 -12.74 -20.38
C ASP A 171 -1.39 -12.93 -20.48
N PHE A 172 -0.72 -13.00 -19.33
CA PHE A 172 0.67 -13.40 -19.16
C PHE A 172 0.71 -14.68 -18.35
N LEU A 173 1.39 -15.72 -18.85
CA LEU A 173 1.39 -17.08 -18.25
C LEU A 173 -0.02 -17.67 -18.05
N GLY A 174 -0.99 -17.30 -18.90
CA GLY A 174 -2.36 -17.76 -18.78
C GLY A 174 -3.21 -17.02 -17.75
N ILE A 175 -2.64 -16.03 -17.08
CA ILE A 175 -3.31 -15.23 -16.05
C ILE A 175 -3.37 -13.77 -16.53
N ARG A 176 -4.48 -13.11 -16.28
CA ARG A 176 -4.65 -11.68 -16.56
C ARG A 176 -3.63 -10.85 -15.75
N TYR A 177 -2.96 -9.91 -16.39
CA TYR A 177 -2.05 -9.01 -15.67
C TYR A 177 -2.62 -7.63 -15.45
N ALA A 178 -2.24 -7.05 -14.32
CA ALA A 178 -2.60 -5.69 -13.95
C ALA A 178 -1.83 -4.67 -14.81
N HIS A 179 -2.52 -3.62 -15.25
CA HIS A 179 -1.93 -2.49 -15.95
C HIS A 179 -2.32 -1.20 -15.23
N PHE A 180 -1.40 -0.60 -14.51
CA PHE A 180 -1.64 0.61 -13.74
C PHE A 180 -0.38 1.47 -13.56
N GLN A 181 -0.59 2.70 -13.10
CA GLN A 181 0.42 3.60 -12.57
C GLN A 181 -0.03 4.07 -11.20
N LYS A 182 0.89 4.16 -10.24
CA LYS A 182 0.62 4.58 -8.89
C LYS A 182 1.74 5.49 -8.39
N THR A 183 1.37 6.63 -7.80
CA THR A 183 2.31 7.58 -7.22
C THR A 183 1.90 7.86 -5.78
N THR A 184 2.88 7.89 -4.87
CA THR A 184 2.66 8.23 -3.46
C THR A 184 3.67 9.24 -2.97
N PHE A 185 3.25 10.08 -2.03
CA PHE A 185 4.04 11.05 -1.31
C PHE A 185 3.85 10.83 0.19
N ASP A 186 4.92 10.67 0.95
CA ASP A 186 4.91 10.63 2.42
C ASP A 186 5.89 11.69 2.94
N LEU A 187 5.36 12.72 3.55
CA LEU A 187 6.12 13.84 4.11
C LEU A 187 5.96 13.82 5.62
N ARG A 188 7.05 13.97 6.36
CA ARG A 188 7.04 14.04 7.81
C ARG A 188 7.96 15.15 8.30
N PHE A 189 7.49 15.92 9.25
CA PHE A 189 8.25 16.95 9.91
C PHE A 189 8.22 16.72 11.41
N TYR A 190 9.37 16.75 12.03
CA TYR A 190 9.55 16.55 13.47
C TYR A 190 10.11 17.82 14.05
N GLN A 191 9.37 18.43 14.96
CA GLN A 191 9.71 19.68 15.60
C GLN A 191 9.86 19.48 17.10
N PRO A 192 11.07 19.59 17.66
CA PRO A 192 11.24 19.71 19.10
C PRO A 192 10.55 20.97 19.63
N VAL A 193 9.82 20.84 20.72
CA VAL A 193 9.09 21.98 21.31
C VAL A 193 9.73 22.41 22.62
N ALA A 194 9.71 21.54 23.63
CA ALA A 194 10.31 21.81 24.94
C ALA A 194 10.48 20.48 25.72
N ASN A 195 11.44 20.46 26.67
CA ASN A 195 11.60 19.37 27.64
C ASN A 195 11.51 17.95 27.04
N GLN A 196 12.24 17.70 25.94
CA GLN A 196 12.21 16.43 25.20
C GLN A 196 10.86 16.12 24.53
N SER A 197 9.94 17.07 24.53
CA SER A 197 8.66 16.94 23.79
C SER A 197 8.85 17.33 22.34
N LYS A 198 8.05 16.71 21.44
CA LYS A 198 8.09 17.01 20.01
C LYS A 198 6.70 17.00 19.38
N MET A 199 6.52 17.88 18.40
CA MET A 199 5.41 17.81 17.45
C MET A 199 5.83 17.01 16.24
N VAL A 200 4.96 16.13 15.79
CA VAL A 200 5.15 15.33 14.57
C VAL A 200 3.99 15.62 13.63
N TYR A 201 4.34 16.06 12.45
CA TYR A 201 3.40 16.30 11.35
C TYR A 201 3.66 15.27 10.28
N ARG A 202 2.63 14.62 9.78
CA ARG A 202 2.72 13.74 8.63
C ARG A 202 1.64 14.12 7.62
N PHE A 203 2.03 14.15 6.37
CA PHE A 203 1.12 14.26 5.23
C PHE A 203 1.41 13.13 4.27
N PHE A 204 0.39 12.36 3.94
CA PHE A 204 0.46 11.32 2.94
C PHE A 204 -0.57 11.56 1.86
N SER A 205 -0.16 11.47 0.60
CA SER A 205 -1.08 11.43 -0.51
C SER A 205 -0.67 10.35 -1.51
N GLY A 206 -1.65 9.79 -2.20
CA GLY A 206 -1.41 8.79 -3.21
C GLY A 206 -2.52 8.77 -4.24
N ILE A 207 -2.14 8.49 -5.47
CA ILE A 207 -3.04 8.28 -6.59
C ILE A 207 -2.62 7.05 -7.37
N GLY A 208 -3.56 6.18 -7.66
CA GLY A 208 -3.41 5.02 -8.52
C GLY A 208 -4.38 5.13 -9.69
N GLN A 209 -3.90 4.80 -10.87
CA GLN A 209 -4.69 4.88 -12.11
C GLN A 209 -4.66 3.52 -12.80
N PRO A 210 -5.75 2.75 -12.77
CA PRO A 210 -5.90 1.55 -13.61
C PRO A 210 -5.88 1.96 -15.09
N ARG A 211 -5.35 1.07 -15.92
CA ARG A 211 -5.16 1.27 -17.35
C ARG A 211 -5.83 0.14 -18.15
N LYS A 212 -5.68 0.17 -19.46
CA LYS A 212 -6.38 -0.64 -20.47
C LYS A 212 -6.55 -2.15 -20.20
N ASN A 213 -5.66 -2.81 -19.49
CA ASN A 213 -5.76 -4.26 -19.26
C ASN A 213 -6.47 -4.59 -17.95
N LEU A 214 -6.52 -3.64 -17.03
CA LEU A 214 -7.26 -3.69 -15.77
C LEU A 214 -8.09 -2.42 -15.70
N ILE A 215 -9.26 -2.43 -16.35
CA ILE A 215 -9.97 -1.21 -16.74
C ILE A 215 -10.64 -0.50 -15.56
N GLU A 216 -10.95 -1.21 -14.47
CA GLU A 216 -11.98 -0.75 -13.55
C GLU A 216 -11.50 -0.52 -12.13
N ALA A 217 -10.49 -1.26 -11.66
CA ALA A 217 -9.95 -1.13 -10.33
C ALA A 217 -8.45 -1.46 -10.28
N LEU A 218 -7.74 -0.91 -9.31
CA LEU A 218 -6.43 -1.39 -8.95
C LEU A 218 -6.53 -2.79 -8.33
N PRO A 219 -5.49 -3.65 -8.46
CA PRO A 219 -5.39 -4.85 -7.65
C PRO A 219 -5.60 -4.55 -6.17
N PHE A 220 -6.25 -5.44 -5.45
CA PHE A 220 -6.59 -5.23 -4.04
C PHE A 220 -5.39 -4.85 -3.17
N GLU A 221 -4.25 -5.53 -3.35
CA GLU A 221 -3.01 -5.28 -2.62
C GLU A 221 -2.31 -3.96 -3.03
N LYS A 222 -2.68 -3.38 -4.18
CA LYS A 222 -2.17 -2.10 -4.67
C LYS A 222 -3.11 -0.93 -4.41
N SER A 223 -4.36 -1.21 -4.05
CA SER A 223 -5.37 -0.21 -3.70
C SER A 223 -5.04 0.49 -2.39
N PHE A 224 -5.49 1.72 -2.25
CA PHE A 224 -5.34 2.46 -1.00
C PHE A 224 -6.45 2.11 -0.02
N TYR A 225 -6.12 2.20 1.25
CA TYR A 225 -7.07 2.13 2.36
C TYR A 225 -6.64 3.07 3.49
N VAL A 226 -7.56 3.37 4.39
CA VAL A 226 -7.30 4.12 5.63
C VAL A 226 -7.76 3.33 6.85
N GLY A 227 -7.34 3.80 8.02
CA GLY A 227 -7.60 3.15 9.30
C GLY A 227 -6.42 2.28 9.79
N GLY A 228 -6.42 1.99 11.06
CA GLY A 228 -5.36 1.26 11.75
C GLY A 228 -4.33 2.16 12.43
N SER A 229 -3.43 1.55 13.18
CA SER A 229 -2.47 2.23 14.08
C SER A 229 -1.52 3.22 13.39
N ASN A 230 -1.23 3.03 12.12
CA ASN A 230 -0.30 3.85 11.33
C ASN A 230 -1.01 4.80 10.33
N SER A 231 -2.34 4.92 10.42
CA SER A 231 -3.19 5.71 9.54
C SER A 231 -4.18 6.51 10.39
N LEU A 232 -5.48 6.45 10.11
CA LEU A 232 -6.53 7.08 10.91
C LEU A 232 -6.86 6.15 12.10
N ARG A 233 -6.30 6.44 13.25
CA ARG A 233 -6.30 5.54 14.44
C ARG A 233 -7.67 5.30 15.06
N ALA A 234 -8.64 6.19 14.79
CA ALA A 234 -10.02 6.05 15.27
C ALA A 234 -10.83 4.98 14.50
N TRP A 235 -10.33 4.48 13.38
CA TRP A 235 -10.98 3.46 12.55
C TRP A 235 -10.14 2.19 12.43
N ARG A 236 -10.79 1.06 12.28
CA ARG A 236 -10.12 -0.17 11.87
C ARG A 236 -9.58 -0.02 10.44
N ALA A 237 -8.53 -0.74 10.13
CA ALA A 237 -8.02 -0.81 8.77
C ALA A 237 -9.13 -1.24 7.80
N ARG A 238 -9.24 -0.56 6.65
CA ARG A 238 -10.22 -0.84 5.59
C ARG A 238 -11.69 -0.70 5.99
N SER A 239 -12.00 0.14 6.99
CA SER A 239 -13.38 0.33 7.46
C SER A 239 -13.99 1.69 7.09
N LEU A 240 -13.22 2.61 6.51
CA LEU A 240 -13.64 3.97 6.18
C LEU A 240 -13.53 4.26 4.68
N GLY A 241 -14.47 5.03 4.14
CA GLY A 241 -14.52 5.46 2.73
C GLY A 241 -15.23 4.44 1.82
N PRO A 242 -15.12 4.59 0.50
CA PRO A 242 -14.53 5.74 -0.19
C PRO A 242 -15.43 6.99 -0.16
N GLY A 243 -14.82 8.15 -0.06
CA GLY A 243 -15.52 9.45 -0.01
C GLY A 243 -16.57 9.53 1.07
N GLY A 244 -17.71 10.12 0.76
CA GLY A 244 -18.90 10.19 1.62
C GLY A 244 -19.74 8.91 1.63
N PHE A 245 -19.39 7.91 0.83
CA PHE A 245 -20.17 6.66 0.74
C PHE A 245 -20.12 5.88 2.05
N ASN A 246 -21.29 5.67 2.63
CA ASN A 246 -21.46 4.89 3.85
C ASN A 246 -22.42 3.72 3.62
N ASP A 247 -21.85 2.52 3.53
CA ASP A 247 -22.62 1.29 3.51
C ASP A 247 -22.30 0.46 4.75
N SER A 248 -23.16 0.55 5.74
CA SER A 248 -23.06 -0.21 6.99
C SER A 248 -23.45 -1.69 6.83
N LEU A 249 -24.10 -2.04 5.73
CA LEU A 249 -24.59 -3.39 5.48
C LEU A 249 -23.55 -4.29 4.81
N ARG A 250 -22.62 -3.69 4.04
CA ARG A 250 -21.58 -4.44 3.34
C ARG A 250 -20.31 -4.53 4.20
N ARG A 251 -19.95 -5.72 4.61
CA ARG A 251 -18.78 -6.00 5.46
C ARG A 251 -17.48 -6.20 4.66
N PHE A 252 -17.43 -5.74 3.42
CA PHE A 252 -16.21 -5.83 2.60
C PHE A 252 -15.18 -4.76 2.94
N ASP A 253 -13.93 -5.09 2.74
CA ASP A 253 -12.81 -4.18 2.89
C ASP A 253 -12.98 -2.97 1.97
N LYS A 254 -12.92 -1.77 2.55
CA LYS A 254 -13.04 -0.51 1.81
C LYS A 254 -11.70 -0.11 1.24
N ILE A 255 -11.67 0.06 -0.08
CA ILE A 255 -10.49 0.42 -0.86
C ILE A 255 -10.79 1.59 -1.79
N GLY A 256 -9.73 2.26 -2.26
CA GLY A 256 -9.84 3.39 -3.19
C GLY A 256 -8.60 3.56 -4.06
N ASP A 257 -8.72 4.42 -5.04
CA ASP A 257 -7.65 4.77 -5.99
C ASP A 257 -6.86 6.00 -5.54
N ILE A 258 -7.47 6.84 -4.72
CA ILE A 258 -6.89 8.07 -4.19
C ILE A 258 -6.92 7.99 -2.68
N LYS A 259 -5.84 8.41 -2.04
CA LYS A 259 -5.73 8.53 -0.57
C LYS A 259 -5.13 9.88 -0.22
N ILE A 260 -5.71 10.57 0.74
CA ILE A 260 -5.12 11.75 1.37
C ILE A 260 -5.28 11.58 2.88
N GLU A 261 -4.18 11.77 3.61
CA GLU A 261 -4.10 11.59 5.05
C GLU A 261 -3.14 12.58 5.66
N SER A 262 -3.52 13.16 6.79
CA SER A 262 -2.68 14.00 7.63
C SER A 262 -2.77 13.56 9.07
N ASN A 263 -1.62 13.49 9.74
CA ASN A 263 -1.54 13.15 11.15
C ASN A 263 -0.75 14.23 11.89
N LEU A 264 -1.30 14.70 12.99
CA LEU A 264 -0.65 15.61 13.91
C LEU A 264 -0.49 14.90 15.25
N GLU A 265 0.70 14.91 15.83
CA GLU A 265 0.94 14.23 17.08
C GLU A 265 1.88 15.04 17.98
N TYR A 266 1.44 15.31 19.20
CA TYR A 266 2.28 15.88 20.27
C TYR A 266 2.76 14.75 21.17
N ARG A 267 4.08 14.53 21.21
CA ARG A 267 4.75 13.51 22.02
C ARG A 267 5.45 14.17 23.18
N PHE A 268 5.29 13.60 24.37
CA PHE A 268 5.92 14.10 25.59
C PHE A 268 6.38 12.95 26.48
N PRO A 269 7.53 13.10 27.17
CA PRO A 269 8.02 12.09 28.09
C PRO A 269 7.14 12.01 29.34
N ILE A 270 6.79 10.80 29.77
CA ILE A 270 6.14 10.53 31.06
C ILE A 270 7.20 9.96 32.01
N SER A 271 8.04 9.04 31.54
CA SER A 271 9.16 8.49 32.26
C SER A 271 10.28 8.14 31.29
N ARG A 272 11.41 7.61 31.80
CA ARG A 272 12.56 7.25 30.93
C ARG A 272 12.20 6.27 29.81
N TRP A 273 11.23 5.41 30.02
CA TRP A 273 10.81 4.33 29.12
C TRP A 273 9.38 4.48 28.60
N LEU A 274 8.64 5.52 29.01
CA LEU A 274 7.26 5.75 28.64
C LEU A 274 7.08 7.16 28.10
N GLU A 275 6.55 7.26 26.90
CA GLU A 275 6.11 8.51 26.25
C GLU A 275 4.58 8.52 26.13
N GLY A 276 3.98 9.68 26.40
CA GLY A 276 2.59 9.97 26.09
C GLY A 276 2.49 10.65 24.72
N ALA A 277 1.36 10.48 24.05
CA ALA A 277 1.07 11.19 22.82
C ALA A 277 -0.39 11.58 22.72
N PHE A 278 -0.66 12.83 22.36
CA PHE A 278 -1.96 13.26 21.85
C PHE A 278 -1.90 13.33 20.34
N PHE A 279 -2.94 12.87 19.67
CA PHE A 279 -2.96 12.87 18.22
C PHE A 279 -4.29 13.33 17.62
N LEU A 280 -4.20 13.85 16.42
CA LEU A 280 -5.32 14.24 15.58
C LEU A 280 -5.03 13.75 14.15
N ASP A 281 -5.92 12.92 13.63
CA ASP A 281 -5.81 12.30 12.31
C ASP A 281 -6.92 12.80 11.41
N PHE A 282 -6.58 13.12 10.16
CA PHE A 282 -7.50 13.54 9.11
C PHE A 282 -7.25 12.71 7.87
N GLY A 283 -8.28 12.31 7.17
CA GLY A 283 -8.08 11.65 5.89
C GLY A 283 -9.28 10.88 5.38
N ASN A 284 -9.13 10.39 4.16
CA ASN A 284 -10.06 9.47 3.51
C ASN A 284 -9.41 8.83 2.29
N ILE A 285 -10.15 7.90 1.66
CA ILE A 285 -9.88 7.37 0.32
C ILE A 285 -11.02 7.73 -0.61
N TRP A 286 -10.75 7.76 -1.91
CA TRP A 286 -11.75 8.00 -2.95
C TRP A 286 -11.49 7.12 -4.16
N LEU A 287 -12.52 6.96 -4.99
CA LEU A 287 -12.43 6.39 -6.32
C LEU A 287 -12.03 7.48 -7.31
N SER A 288 -11.22 7.12 -8.30
CA SER A 288 -10.81 8.02 -9.39
C SER A 288 -11.93 8.21 -10.43
N SER A 289 -12.77 7.20 -10.60
CA SER A 289 -13.87 7.17 -11.56
C SER A 289 -15.22 7.07 -10.85
N PHE A 290 -16.27 7.47 -11.56
CA PHE A 290 -17.63 7.32 -11.07
C PHE A 290 -18.01 5.83 -10.98
N ASP A 291 -18.59 5.45 -9.86
CA ASP A 291 -19.17 4.13 -9.62
C ASP A 291 -20.64 4.29 -9.22
N SER A 292 -21.53 3.65 -9.97
CA SER A 292 -22.98 3.73 -9.72
C SER A 292 -23.39 3.08 -8.41
N LEU A 293 -22.60 2.11 -7.91
CA LEU A 293 -22.81 1.47 -6.60
C LEU A 293 -22.28 2.31 -5.45
N ARG A 294 -21.40 3.27 -5.72
CA ARG A 294 -20.77 4.19 -4.76
C ARG A 294 -20.75 5.62 -5.30
N PRO A 295 -21.90 6.23 -5.57
CA PRO A 295 -21.97 7.54 -6.25
C PRO A 295 -21.26 8.66 -5.48
N GLU A 296 -21.20 8.57 -4.14
CA GLU A 296 -20.50 9.51 -3.27
C GLU A 296 -19.04 9.12 -3.01
N GLY A 297 -18.58 8.00 -3.58
CA GLY A 297 -17.22 7.49 -3.43
C GLY A 297 -16.20 8.19 -4.33
N GLN A 298 -16.64 8.88 -5.38
CA GLN A 298 -15.76 9.55 -6.34
C GLN A 298 -15.15 10.82 -5.74
N PHE A 299 -13.84 11.04 -6.01
CA PHE A 299 -13.16 12.28 -5.62
C PHE A 299 -13.76 13.51 -6.33
N ARG A 300 -14.16 14.51 -5.54
CA ARG A 300 -14.69 15.80 -6.00
C ARG A 300 -14.14 16.93 -5.15
N TRP A 301 -13.52 17.91 -5.79
CA TRP A 301 -12.91 19.04 -5.08
C TRP A 301 -13.88 19.82 -4.18
N ASN A 302 -15.14 19.97 -4.60
CA ASN A 302 -16.16 20.68 -3.85
C ASN A 302 -16.69 19.91 -2.64
N GLN A 303 -16.45 18.59 -2.54
CA GLN A 303 -16.88 17.74 -1.44
C GLN A 303 -15.70 17.27 -0.58
N PHE A 304 -14.48 17.46 -1.05
CA PHE A 304 -13.26 16.96 -0.44
C PHE A 304 -13.18 17.19 1.08
N ILE A 305 -13.50 18.42 1.56
CA ILE A 305 -13.45 18.75 2.99
C ILE A 305 -14.57 18.04 3.76
N ASN A 306 -15.75 17.93 3.18
CA ASN A 306 -16.90 17.28 3.81
C ASN A 306 -16.71 15.76 3.95
N ASP A 307 -15.97 15.17 3.01
CA ASP A 307 -15.66 13.74 3.01
C ASP A 307 -14.52 13.38 3.98
N MET A 308 -13.78 14.39 4.49
CA MET A 308 -12.65 14.14 5.39
C MET A 308 -13.12 13.61 6.74
N ALA A 309 -12.68 12.42 7.10
CA ALA A 309 -12.87 11.89 8.44
C ALA A 309 -11.83 12.49 9.39
N ILE A 310 -12.26 12.78 10.63
CA ILE A 310 -11.44 13.40 11.67
C ILE A 310 -11.47 12.51 12.90
N GLY A 311 -10.32 12.09 13.39
CA GLY A 311 -10.18 11.29 14.59
C GLY A 311 -9.11 11.83 15.51
N GLY A 312 -9.36 11.82 16.80
CA GLY A 312 -8.39 12.23 17.81
C GLY A 312 -8.33 11.26 18.98
N GLY A 313 -7.21 11.27 19.68
CA GLY A 313 -7.04 10.39 20.82
C GLY A 313 -5.74 10.60 21.57
N PHE A 314 -5.55 9.70 22.53
CA PHE A 314 -4.36 9.62 23.37
C PHE A 314 -3.69 8.25 23.18
N GLY A 315 -2.37 8.22 23.20
CA GLY A 315 -1.56 7.02 23.08
C GLY A 315 -0.43 6.99 24.10
N ALA A 316 -0.02 5.79 24.46
CA ALA A 316 1.20 5.54 25.23
C ALA A 316 2.20 4.77 24.37
N ARG A 317 3.47 5.14 24.43
CA ARG A 317 4.59 4.50 23.71
C ARG A 317 5.60 3.99 24.72
N LEU A 318 5.92 2.73 24.60
CA LEU A 318 6.99 2.13 25.39
C LEU A 318 8.28 2.18 24.56
N ASN A 319 9.30 2.84 25.12
CA ASN A 319 10.62 2.92 24.51
C ASN A 319 11.56 1.98 25.27
N PHE A 320 11.78 0.80 24.72
CA PHE A 320 12.75 -0.14 25.26
C PHE A 320 14.08 0.07 24.55
N GLU A 321 15.08 0.59 25.25
CA GLU A 321 16.43 0.88 24.71
C GLU A 321 17.12 -0.34 24.05
N TYR A 322 16.57 -1.55 24.24
CA TYR A 322 17.15 -2.81 23.78
C TYR A 322 16.44 -3.45 22.57
N PHE A 323 15.35 -2.87 22.09
CA PHE A 323 14.61 -3.37 20.94
C PHE A 323 14.47 -2.24 19.91
N ILE A 324 15.46 -2.15 19.03
CA ILE A 324 15.42 -1.31 17.83
C ILE A 324 15.15 -2.21 16.63
#